data_df71d385851915e858f05463dfc21189
#
_entry.id   df71d385851915e858f05463dfc21189
#
_cell.length_a   1.000
_cell.length_b   1.000
_cell.length_c   1.000
_cell.angle_alpha   90.00
_cell.angle_beta   90.00
_cell.angle_gamma   90.00
#
_symmetry.space_group_name_H-M   'P 1'
#
loop_
_entity.id
_entity.type
_entity.pdbx_description
1 polymer ?
#
loop_
_entity_poly.entity_id
_entity_poly.type
_entity_poly.pdbx_seq_one_letter_code
_entity_poly.pdbx_strand_id
1 'polypeptide(L)'
;GHVAALRYLREHTGLLTVNLGTGQPVSVLEMVRGFQQASGQAVPYRVVARRPGDVAQCWADPALAERLLGWRARHGVDRMCADVWRWQNGVARTLA
;
A
#
# COMPACT_ATOMS: atom_id res chain seq x y z
N GLY A 1 -9.41 5.21 0.67
CA GLY A 1 -9.62 5.23 2.13
C GLY A 1 -9.69 6.63 2.70
N HIS A 2 -8.77 7.49 2.32
CA HIS A 2 -8.76 8.89 2.76
C HIS A 2 -10.01 9.65 2.30
N VAL A 3 -10.45 9.43 1.07
CA VAL A 3 -11.69 10.04 0.56
C VAL A 3 -12.90 9.54 1.33
N ALA A 4 -12.97 8.25 1.63
CA ALA A 4 -14.02 7.69 2.46
C ALA A 4 -14.04 8.27 3.87
N ALA A 5 -12.85 8.48 4.46
CA ALA A 5 -12.73 9.13 5.77
C ALA A 5 -13.22 10.58 5.74
N LEU A 6 -12.90 11.34 4.70
CA LEU A 6 -13.42 12.71 4.54
C LEU A 6 -14.94 12.75 4.45
N ARG A 7 -15.55 11.81 3.74
CA ARG A 7 -17.02 11.70 3.68
C ARG A 7 -17.61 11.41 5.05
N TYR A 8 -17.01 10.49 5.78
CA TYR A 8 -17.44 10.16 7.14
C TYR A 8 -17.38 11.38 8.07
N LEU A 9 -16.27 12.14 8.03
CA LEU A 9 -16.07 13.31 8.89
C LEU A 9 -17.01 14.49 8.58
N ARG A 10 -17.64 14.52 7.41
CA ARG A 10 -18.68 15.51 7.10
C ARG A 10 -19.94 15.29 7.94
N GLU A 11 -20.21 14.06 8.31
CA GLU A 11 -21.45 13.66 8.99
C GLU A 11 -21.22 13.35 10.47
N HIS A 12 -19.97 13.22 10.89
CA HIS A 12 -19.60 12.83 12.25
C HIS A 12 -18.53 13.77 12.78
N THR A 13 -18.69 14.19 14.05
CA THR A 13 -17.69 14.99 14.74
C THR A 13 -16.73 14.09 15.53
N GLY A 14 -15.56 14.62 15.87
CA GLY A 14 -14.56 13.95 16.69
C GLY A 14 -13.39 13.39 15.91
N LEU A 15 -12.67 12.49 16.54
CA LEU A 15 -11.47 11.85 15.99
C LEU A 15 -11.80 10.44 15.49
N LEU A 16 -11.34 10.13 14.27
CA LEU A 16 -11.44 8.80 13.70
C LEU A 16 -10.03 8.22 13.52
N THR A 17 -9.79 7.04 14.10
CA THR A 17 -8.55 6.29 13.90
C THR A 17 -8.89 4.91 13.38
N VAL A 18 -8.46 4.61 12.14
CA VAL A 18 -8.68 3.32 11.50
C VAL A 18 -7.43 2.88 10.74
N ASN A 19 -7.23 1.58 10.62
CA ASN A 19 -6.21 1.02 9.76
C ASN A 19 -6.77 0.85 8.34
N LEU A 20 -5.94 1.16 7.36
CA LEU A 20 -6.23 0.92 5.94
C LEU A 20 -5.26 -0.13 5.41
N GLY A 21 -5.78 -1.13 4.73
CA GLY A 21 -4.97 -2.18 4.15
C GLY A 21 -5.83 -3.25 3.47
N THR A 22 -5.16 -4.22 2.86
CA THR A 22 -5.84 -5.33 2.19
C THR A 22 -6.25 -6.45 3.14
N GLY A 23 -5.70 -6.46 4.37
CA GLY A 23 -5.85 -7.57 5.30
C GLY A 23 -4.94 -8.75 5.00
N GLN A 24 -4.02 -8.61 4.05
CA GLN A 24 -3.08 -9.65 3.63
C GLN A 24 -1.64 -9.18 3.82
N PRO A 25 -0.76 -10.03 4.38
CA PRO A 25 0.66 -9.70 4.46
C PRO A 25 1.32 -9.79 3.09
N VAL A 26 2.31 -8.93 2.87
CA VAL A 26 3.13 -8.95 1.65
C VAL A 26 4.60 -8.94 2.07
N SER A 27 5.37 -9.89 1.58
CA SER A 27 6.81 -9.95 1.84
C SER A 27 7.56 -8.94 0.97
N VAL A 28 8.78 -8.58 1.41
CA VAL A 28 9.67 -7.73 0.63
C VAL A 28 10.00 -8.37 -0.72
N LEU A 29 10.23 -9.68 -0.75
CA LEU A 29 10.51 -10.39 -2.01
C LEU A 29 9.30 -10.41 -2.95
N GLU A 30 8.08 -10.52 -2.44
CA GLU A 30 6.87 -10.39 -3.25
C GLU A 30 6.75 -8.99 -3.86
N MET A 31 7.10 -7.95 -3.09
CA MET A 31 7.11 -6.58 -3.57
C MET A 31 8.18 -6.38 -4.66
N VAL A 32 9.38 -6.92 -4.49
CA VAL A 32 10.44 -6.90 -5.50
C VAL A 32 9.96 -7.54 -6.80
N ARG A 33 9.35 -8.73 -6.72
CA ARG A 33 8.79 -9.42 -7.89
C ARG A 33 7.69 -8.60 -8.57
N GLY A 34 6.81 -7.99 -7.79
CA GLY A 34 5.75 -7.11 -8.30
C GLY A 34 6.30 -5.94 -9.10
N PHE A 35 7.35 -5.29 -8.62
CA PHE A 35 8.01 -4.21 -9.34
C PHE A 35 8.77 -4.70 -10.58
N GLN A 36 9.40 -5.85 -10.53
CA GLN A 36 10.03 -6.43 -11.72
C GLN A 36 9.01 -6.70 -12.82
N GLN A 37 7.84 -7.22 -12.48
CA GLN A 37 6.76 -7.45 -13.44
C GLN A 37 6.20 -6.13 -13.98
N ALA A 38 5.95 -5.15 -13.11
CA ALA A 38 5.38 -3.86 -13.50
C ALA A 38 6.33 -3.03 -14.37
N SER A 39 7.63 -3.06 -14.08
CA SER A 39 8.64 -2.25 -14.77
C SER A 39 9.27 -2.94 -15.97
N GLY A 40 9.22 -4.26 -16.02
CA GLY A 40 9.98 -5.05 -17.01
C GLY A 40 11.49 -5.02 -16.77
N GLN A 41 11.94 -4.57 -15.61
CA GLN A 41 13.35 -4.41 -15.26
C GLN A 41 13.69 -5.25 -14.02
N ALA A 42 14.93 -5.72 -13.97
CA ALA A 42 15.43 -6.39 -12.77
C ALA A 42 15.60 -5.38 -11.62
N VAL A 43 15.16 -5.78 -10.43
CA VAL A 43 15.37 -5.01 -9.20
C VAL A 43 16.49 -5.72 -8.41
N PRO A 44 17.72 -5.20 -8.44
CA PRO A 44 18.82 -5.84 -7.71
C PRO A 44 18.61 -5.72 -6.20
N TYR A 45 18.86 -6.81 -5.50
CA TYR A 45 18.77 -6.82 -4.04
C TYR A 45 19.80 -7.75 -3.42
N ARG A 46 20.04 -7.59 -2.13
CA ARG A 46 20.93 -8.45 -1.34
C ARG A 46 20.28 -8.78 -0.02
N VAL A 47 20.26 -10.06 0.33
CA VAL A 47 19.78 -10.50 1.63
C VAL A 47 20.88 -10.23 2.68
N VAL A 48 20.51 -9.53 3.71
CA VAL A 48 21.39 -9.17 4.83
C VAL A 48 20.76 -9.60 6.16
N ALA A 49 21.51 -9.48 7.25
CA ALA A 49 21.01 -9.78 8.58
C ALA A 49 19.80 -8.90 8.95
N ARG A 50 18.91 -9.46 9.77
CA ARG A 50 17.74 -8.73 10.28
C ARG A 50 18.16 -7.55 11.15
N ARG A 51 17.51 -6.41 10.96
CA ARG A 51 17.72 -5.24 11.82
C ARG A 51 17.06 -5.46 13.18
N PRO A 52 17.62 -4.89 14.28
CA PRO A 52 16.93 -4.89 15.57
C PRO A 52 15.54 -4.26 15.46
N GLY A 53 14.53 -4.93 16.03
CA GLY A 53 13.15 -4.46 15.99
C GLY A 53 12.34 -4.89 14.76
N ASP A 54 12.95 -5.47 13.74
CA ASP A 54 12.22 -5.99 12.59
C ASP A 54 11.37 -7.20 13.00
N VAL A 55 10.10 -7.19 12.61
CA VAL A 55 9.17 -8.29 12.81
C VAL A 55 9.10 -9.18 11.56
N ALA A 56 8.79 -10.47 11.75
CA ALA A 56 8.72 -11.42 10.63
C ALA A 56 7.56 -11.10 9.68
N GLN A 57 6.42 -10.66 10.22
CA GLN A 57 5.24 -10.29 9.46
C GLN A 57 4.53 -9.13 10.15
N CYS A 58 4.00 -8.21 9.35
CA CYS A 58 3.17 -7.11 9.83
C CYS A 58 2.18 -6.71 8.75
N TRP A 59 0.91 -6.66 9.09
CA TRP A 59 -0.12 -6.14 8.20
C TRP A 59 -1.27 -5.56 9.02
N ALA A 60 -2.05 -4.67 8.39
CA ALA A 60 -3.18 -4.03 9.03
C ALA A 60 -4.43 -4.90 8.98
N ASP A 61 -5.22 -4.85 10.05
CA ASP A 61 -6.60 -5.34 10.03
C ASP A 61 -7.52 -4.19 9.62
N PRO A 62 -8.17 -4.25 8.44
CA PRO A 62 -9.02 -3.17 7.95
C PRO A 62 -10.49 -3.29 8.39
N ALA A 63 -10.83 -4.19 9.30
CA ALA A 63 -12.23 -4.49 9.65
C ALA A 63 -12.99 -3.26 10.14
N LEU A 64 -12.37 -2.39 10.94
CA LEU A 64 -13.02 -1.18 11.44
C LEU A 64 -13.29 -0.17 10.33
N ALA A 65 -12.34 0.02 9.41
CA ALA A 65 -12.53 0.89 8.25
C ALA A 65 -13.66 0.40 7.36
N GLU A 66 -13.78 -0.90 7.15
CA GLU A 66 -14.88 -1.50 6.39
C GLU A 66 -16.23 -1.24 7.07
N ARG A 67 -16.29 -1.40 8.38
CA ARG A 67 -17.53 -1.23 9.15
C ARG A 67 -17.95 0.25 9.23
N LEU A 68 -17.04 1.16 9.53
CA LEU A 68 -17.36 2.58 9.73
C LEU A 68 -17.39 3.38 8.44
N LEU A 69 -16.48 3.12 7.52
CA LEU A 69 -16.35 3.89 6.27
C LEU A 69 -17.01 3.22 5.07
N GLY A 70 -17.40 1.95 5.20
CA GLY A 70 -17.84 1.17 4.04
C GLY A 70 -16.74 0.99 3.00
N TRP A 71 -15.48 1.09 3.41
CA TRP A 71 -14.34 1.03 2.52
C TRP A 71 -13.62 -0.32 2.60
N ARG A 72 -13.28 -0.86 1.44
CA ARG A 72 -12.47 -2.08 1.31
C ARG A 72 -11.43 -1.86 0.22
N ALA A 73 -10.18 -2.30 0.47
CA ALA A 73 -9.15 -2.29 -0.56
C ALA A 73 -9.52 -3.24 -1.70
N ARG A 74 -9.45 -2.74 -2.94
CA ARG A 74 -9.86 -3.48 -4.15
C ARG A 74 -8.69 -3.90 -5.01
N HIS A 75 -7.50 -3.39 -4.74
CA HIS A 75 -6.32 -3.60 -5.56
C HIS A 75 -5.23 -4.28 -4.77
N GLY A 76 -4.61 -5.29 -5.38
CA GLY A 76 -3.48 -6.01 -4.81
C GLY A 76 -2.14 -5.40 -5.19
N VAL A 77 -1.07 -6.12 -4.82
CA VAL A 77 0.32 -5.68 -5.02
C VAL A 77 0.65 -5.40 -6.49
N ASP A 78 0.16 -6.22 -7.42
CA ASP A 78 0.44 -6.04 -8.84
C ASP A 78 -0.05 -4.69 -9.35
N ARG A 79 -1.27 -4.30 -8.95
CA ARG A 79 -1.83 -3.00 -9.33
C ARG A 79 -1.11 -1.85 -8.63
N MET A 80 -0.74 -2.02 -7.37
CA MET A 80 0.03 -1.01 -6.62
C MET A 80 1.37 -0.74 -7.30
N CYS A 81 2.10 -1.77 -7.65
CA CYS A 81 3.40 -1.66 -8.34
C CYS A 81 3.25 -1.01 -9.72
N ALA A 82 2.25 -1.42 -10.49
CA ALA A 82 1.99 -0.85 -11.81
C ALA A 82 1.65 0.64 -11.74
N ASP A 83 0.83 1.04 -10.78
CA ASP A 83 0.44 2.45 -10.61
C ASP A 83 1.61 3.32 -10.15
N VAL A 84 2.42 2.84 -9.21
CA VAL A 84 3.63 3.55 -8.75
C VAL A 84 4.63 3.70 -9.89
N TRP A 85 4.86 2.65 -10.67
CA TRP A 85 5.77 2.69 -11.80
C TRP A 85 5.30 3.69 -12.86
N ARG A 86 4.02 3.69 -13.18
CA ARG A 86 3.41 4.63 -14.12
C ARG A 86 3.54 6.07 -13.64
N TRP A 87 3.28 6.31 -12.36
CA TRP A 87 3.43 7.63 -11.75
C TRP A 87 4.86 8.15 -11.86
N GLN A 88 5.85 7.34 -11.48
CA GLN A 88 7.25 7.73 -11.54
C GLN A 88 7.69 8.11 -12.96
N ASN A 89 7.31 7.32 -13.95
CA ASN A 89 7.64 7.59 -15.34
C ASN A 89 6.90 8.82 -15.89
N GLY A 90 5.64 9.00 -15.50
CA GLY A 90 4.83 10.14 -15.91
C GLY A 90 5.36 11.45 -15.34
N VAL A 91 5.63 11.49 -14.04
CA VAL A 91 6.17 12.68 -13.36
C VAL A 91 7.57 13.03 -13.86
N ALA A 92 8.44 12.04 -14.01
CA ALA A 92 9.79 12.26 -14.53
C ALA A 92 9.77 12.91 -15.92
N ARG A 93 8.84 12.51 -16.78
CA ARG A 93 8.68 13.14 -18.11
C ARG A 93 8.14 14.57 -18.03
N THR A 94 7.28 14.87 -17.06
CA THR A 94 6.68 16.20 -16.91
C THR A 94 7.65 17.18 -16.28
N LEU A 95 8.54 16.72 -15.39
CA LEU A 95 9.51 17.55 -14.70
C LEU A 95 10.88 17.64 -15.40
N ALA A 96 11.10 16.81 -16.38
CA ALA A 96 12.29 16.89 -17.25
C ALA A 96 12.03 17.85 -18.41
#